data_e195aeee822386d8f74f2aee933a4033
#
_entry.id   e195aeee822386d8f74f2aee933a4033
#
_cell.length_a   1.000
_cell.length_b   1.000
_cell.length_c   1.000
_cell.angle_alpha   90.00
_cell.angle_beta   90.00
_cell.angle_gamma   90.00
#
_symmetry.space_group_name_H-M   'P 1'
#
loop_
_entity.id
_entity.type
_entity.pdbx_description
1 polymer ?
#
loop_
_entity_poly.entity_id
_entity_poly.type
_entity_poly.pdbx_seq_one_letter_code
_entity_poly.pdbx_strand_id
1 'polypeptide(L)'
;MAIAGIAGVLIIVVNLVLIQSGLQRDDGPGASAVASASARLARSQVADVAALDLPAPQADAGAPTVADEPAPDDEPPAPDPAHRTKTKGHTVQWAAERACSTAHIDGLSRQIIEEARRLDANAFASVPPRRNLSSANHVFLYLDAPARDHLLRALDAHPDRTMKVHSALRTVAQQYLLSRWAAGKRCGIQLATRPGESNHESGLALDVGGSTAWRSALESEGFHWLGSIDRVHFDFVGAGTTHHDGLDVRAFQRLWNRNNPDDAIAETGHYDGATEQRLKRSPAGGFPIGARRAGKEDRLASGGNAHVRRR
;
A
#
# COMPACT_ATOMS: atom_id res chain seq x y z
N MET A 1 -40.98 8.55 1.45
CA MET A 1 -40.11 7.43 1.86
C MET A 1 -38.69 7.96 2.13
N ALA A 2 -38.49 8.67 3.21
CA ALA A 2 -37.21 9.34 3.49
C ALA A 2 -36.82 9.23 4.99
N ILE A 3 -37.07 8.09 5.62
CA ILE A 3 -36.76 7.88 7.05
C ILE A 3 -35.77 6.71 7.28
N ALA A 4 -35.51 5.87 6.28
CA ALA A 4 -34.62 4.71 6.44
C ALA A 4 -33.11 5.04 6.40
N GLY A 5 -32.70 6.17 5.79
CA GLY A 5 -31.30 6.54 5.67
C GLY A 5 -30.69 7.15 6.95
N ILE A 6 -31.49 7.79 7.79
CA ILE A 6 -31.01 8.47 9.01
C ILE A 6 -30.82 7.46 10.16
N ALA A 7 -31.60 6.39 10.20
CA ALA A 7 -31.51 5.38 11.24
C ALA A 7 -30.20 4.57 11.20
N GLY A 8 -29.67 4.32 9.99
CA GLY A 8 -28.41 3.58 9.81
C GLY A 8 -27.18 4.31 10.36
N VAL A 9 -27.12 5.63 10.13
CA VAL A 9 -25.99 6.46 10.61
C VAL A 9 -26.06 6.64 12.14
N LEU A 10 -27.27 6.74 12.70
CA LEU A 10 -27.44 6.90 14.14
C LEU A 10 -27.06 5.63 14.91
N ILE A 11 -27.32 4.44 14.36
CA ILE A 11 -26.97 3.16 15.00
C ILE A 11 -25.44 2.98 15.08
N ILE A 12 -24.69 3.43 14.06
CA ILE A 12 -23.21 3.36 14.06
C ILE A 12 -22.63 4.30 15.12
N VAL A 13 -23.17 5.50 15.26
CA VAL A 13 -22.71 6.48 16.26
C VAL A 13 -23.07 6.03 17.69
N VAL A 14 -24.24 5.44 17.91
CA VAL A 14 -24.66 4.93 19.23
C VAL A 14 -23.84 3.71 19.65
N ASN A 15 -23.49 2.81 18.73
CA ASN A 15 -22.61 1.68 19.04
C ASN A 15 -21.18 2.14 19.39
N LEU A 16 -20.66 3.18 18.76
CA LEU A 16 -19.34 3.74 19.09
C LEU A 16 -19.31 4.37 20.49
N VAL A 17 -20.36 5.06 20.89
CA VAL A 17 -20.49 5.67 22.23
C VAL A 17 -20.67 4.60 23.32
N LEU A 18 -21.39 3.52 23.05
CA LEU A 18 -21.57 2.41 24.00
C LEU A 18 -20.30 1.59 24.20
N ILE A 19 -19.44 1.47 23.18
CA ILE A 19 -18.14 0.83 23.31
C ILE A 19 -17.20 1.67 24.19
N GLN A 20 -17.26 3.00 24.11
CA GLN A 20 -16.44 3.87 24.96
C GLN A 20 -16.86 3.87 26.44
N SER A 21 -18.13 3.66 26.74
CA SER A 21 -18.61 3.62 28.13
C SER A 21 -18.48 2.25 28.81
N GLY A 22 -18.23 1.17 28.06
CA GLY A 22 -18.05 -0.19 28.58
C GLY A 22 -16.62 -0.59 28.93
N LEU A 23 -15.60 0.19 28.53
CA LEU A 23 -14.18 -0.17 28.61
C LEU A 23 -13.43 0.39 29.85
N GLN A 24 -14.12 0.74 30.91
CA GLN A 24 -13.45 1.32 32.07
C GLN A 24 -13.22 0.32 33.24
N ARG A 25 -13.10 -0.99 32.96
CA ARG A 25 -12.58 -1.98 33.92
C ARG A 25 -12.08 -3.21 33.17
N ASP A 26 -10.81 -3.17 32.75
CA ASP A 26 -9.89 -4.33 32.78
C ASP A 26 -8.49 -3.86 32.31
N ASP A 27 -7.59 -3.70 33.27
CA ASP A 27 -6.20 -3.33 33.04
C ASP A 27 -5.37 -4.56 32.63
N GLY A 28 -5.57 -5.06 31.41
CA GLY A 28 -4.73 -6.12 30.82
C GLY A 28 -4.01 -5.64 29.56
N PRO A 29 -2.75 -6.05 29.32
CA PRO A 29 -1.95 -5.56 28.18
C PRO A 29 -2.53 -5.90 26.78
N GLY A 30 -3.54 -6.77 26.70
CA GLY A 30 -4.22 -7.10 25.46
C GLY A 30 -5.31 -6.10 25.02
N ALA A 31 -5.95 -5.40 25.96
CA ALA A 31 -7.06 -4.49 25.66
C ALA A 31 -6.60 -3.21 24.95
N SER A 32 -5.37 -2.75 25.22
CA SER A 32 -4.81 -1.54 24.61
C SER A 32 -4.50 -1.68 23.12
N ALA A 33 -4.05 -2.86 22.68
CA ALA A 33 -3.72 -3.11 21.28
C ALA A 33 -4.96 -3.18 20.40
N VAL A 34 -6.02 -3.84 20.87
CA VAL A 34 -7.30 -3.96 20.14
C VAL A 34 -8.00 -2.61 20.04
N ALA A 35 -7.98 -1.80 21.10
CA ALA A 35 -8.55 -0.47 21.08
C ALA A 35 -7.81 0.48 20.12
N SER A 36 -6.49 0.36 20.04
CA SER A 36 -5.67 1.13 19.10
C SER A 36 -5.93 0.74 17.66
N ALA A 37 -6.06 -0.56 17.36
CA ALA A 37 -6.37 -1.05 16.01
C ALA A 37 -7.74 -0.58 15.54
N SER A 38 -8.77 -0.68 16.39
CA SER A 38 -10.12 -0.21 16.08
C SER A 38 -10.19 1.30 15.87
N ALA A 39 -9.44 2.08 16.66
CA ALA A 39 -9.40 3.54 16.49
C ALA A 39 -8.68 3.97 15.20
N ARG A 40 -7.67 3.22 14.75
CA ARG A 40 -6.98 3.47 13.48
C ARG A 40 -7.83 3.07 12.28
N LEU A 41 -8.53 1.94 12.36
CA LEU A 41 -9.48 1.52 11.34
C LEU A 41 -10.58 2.58 11.15
N ALA A 42 -11.14 3.11 12.26
CA ALA A 42 -12.13 4.19 12.20
C ALA A 42 -11.55 5.50 11.62
N ARG A 43 -10.28 5.83 11.89
CA ARG A 43 -9.64 7.02 11.31
C ARG A 43 -9.34 6.86 9.83
N SER A 44 -8.91 5.67 9.39
CA SER A 44 -8.71 5.37 7.98
C SER A 44 -10.03 5.51 7.20
N GLN A 45 -11.11 4.95 7.72
CA GLN A 45 -12.43 5.04 7.09
C GLN A 45 -12.98 6.48 7.04
N VAL A 46 -12.71 7.29 8.07
CA VAL A 46 -13.17 8.70 8.12
C VAL A 46 -12.35 9.58 7.19
N ALA A 47 -11.05 9.34 7.05
CA ALA A 47 -10.22 10.07 6.10
C ALA A 47 -10.66 9.81 4.65
N ASP A 48 -11.03 8.56 4.35
CA ASP A 48 -11.53 8.18 3.03
C ASP A 48 -12.89 8.82 2.70
N VAL A 49 -13.74 9.04 3.70
CA VAL A 49 -15.06 9.66 3.51
C VAL A 49 -15.01 11.20 3.47
N ALA A 50 -14.08 11.82 4.20
CA ALA A 50 -13.95 13.28 4.24
C ALA A 50 -13.42 13.91 2.93
N ALA A 51 -12.88 13.09 2.04
CA ALA A 51 -12.43 13.52 0.71
C ALA A 51 -13.54 13.55 -0.36
N LEU A 52 -14.76 13.12 -0.01
CA LEU A 52 -15.90 13.10 -0.91
C LEU A 52 -16.77 14.35 -0.72
N ASP A 53 -16.50 15.38 -1.50
CA ASP A 53 -17.46 16.46 -1.74
C ASP A 53 -18.53 15.91 -2.71
N LEU A 54 -19.58 15.28 -2.16
CA LEU A 54 -20.66 14.66 -2.91
C LEU A 54 -21.65 15.73 -3.36
N PRO A 55 -21.97 15.86 -4.66
CA PRO A 55 -23.14 16.60 -5.07
C PRO A 55 -24.40 15.89 -4.59
N ALA A 56 -25.38 16.68 -4.16
CA ALA A 56 -26.67 16.21 -3.65
C ALA A 56 -27.36 15.24 -4.63
N PRO A 57 -28.02 14.17 -4.13
CA PRO A 57 -28.66 13.20 -4.99
C PRO A 57 -29.86 13.83 -5.71
N GLN A 58 -29.79 13.85 -7.03
CA GLN A 58 -31.00 14.02 -7.84
C GLN A 58 -31.74 12.69 -7.85
N ALA A 59 -32.99 12.72 -7.34
CA ALA A 59 -33.92 11.63 -7.48
C ALA A 59 -34.33 11.50 -8.95
N ASP A 60 -34.00 10.37 -9.59
CA ASP A 60 -34.77 9.93 -10.74
C ASP A 60 -35.00 8.42 -10.72
N ALA A 61 -36.19 8.05 -11.13
CA ALA A 61 -36.77 6.75 -11.00
C ALA A 61 -36.32 5.82 -12.14
N GLY A 62 -36.11 4.54 -11.86
CA GLY A 62 -36.00 3.51 -12.87
C GLY A 62 -34.84 2.57 -12.65
N ALA A 63 -35.08 1.50 -11.88
CA ALA A 63 -34.17 0.37 -11.83
C ALA A 63 -34.26 -0.41 -13.16
N PRO A 64 -33.13 -0.57 -13.88
CA PRO A 64 -32.96 -1.74 -14.75
C PRO A 64 -32.26 -2.83 -13.93
N THR A 65 -32.83 -4.00 -13.90
CA THR A 65 -32.16 -5.26 -13.60
C THR A 65 -31.02 -5.42 -14.60
N VAL A 66 -29.79 -5.15 -14.12
CA VAL A 66 -28.60 -5.43 -14.90
C VAL A 66 -28.30 -6.90 -14.72
N ALA A 67 -28.48 -7.66 -15.78
CA ALA A 67 -27.90 -8.98 -15.95
C ALA A 67 -26.39 -8.87 -15.73
N ASP A 68 -25.85 -9.85 -15.03
CA ASP A 68 -24.42 -10.02 -14.74
C ASP A 68 -23.70 -10.32 -16.09
N GLU A 69 -23.34 -9.28 -16.83
CA GLU A 69 -22.47 -9.42 -17.98
C GLU A 69 -21.02 -9.48 -17.47
N PRO A 70 -20.27 -10.54 -17.78
CA PRO A 70 -18.86 -10.58 -17.43
C PRO A 70 -18.17 -9.42 -18.16
N ALA A 71 -17.48 -8.57 -17.41
CA ALA A 71 -16.61 -7.54 -17.98
C ALA A 71 -15.61 -8.22 -18.93
N PRO A 72 -15.33 -7.63 -20.11
CA PRO A 72 -14.38 -8.21 -21.04
C PRO A 72 -13.05 -8.44 -20.35
N ASP A 73 -12.48 -9.63 -20.60
CA ASP A 73 -11.15 -10.04 -20.14
C ASP A 73 -10.07 -9.18 -20.82
N ASP A 74 -9.95 -7.92 -20.39
CA ASP A 74 -8.77 -7.11 -20.64
C ASP A 74 -7.68 -7.53 -19.66
N GLU A 75 -7.14 -8.75 -19.88
CA GLU A 75 -5.87 -9.13 -19.29
C GLU A 75 -4.80 -8.19 -19.87
N PRO A 76 -4.19 -7.31 -19.07
CA PRO A 76 -3.08 -6.53 -19.57
C PRO A 76 -1.98 -7.52 -19.97
N PRO A 77 -1.40 -7.37 -21.18
CA PRO A 77 -0.39 -8.29 -21.67
C PRO A 77 0.74 -8.41 -20.66
N ALA A 78 1.27 -9.64 -20.52
CA ALA A 78 2.44 -9.93 -19.70
C ALA A 78 3.51 -8.85 -19.93
N PRO A 79 4.14 -8.27 -18.89
CA PRO A 79 5.08 -7.18 -19.06
C PRO A 79 6.22 -7.64 -19.95
N ASP A 80 6.27 -7.05 -21.13
CA ASP A 80 7.35 -7.17 -22.09
C ASP A 80 8.67 -6.82 -21.36
N PRO A 81 9.70 -7.68 -21.40
CA PRO A 81 11.03 -7.34 -20.89
C PRO A 81 11.58 -6.02 -21.48
N ALA A 82 11.08 -5.57 -22.63
CA ALA A 82 11.31 -4.24 -23.16
C ALA A 82 10.74 -3.09 -22.31
N HIS A 83 9.79 -3.35 -21.41
CA HIS A 83 9.23 -2.33 -20.50
C HIS A 83 10.27 -1.86 -19.46
N ARG A 84 11.23 -2.72 -19.06
CA ARG A 84 12.36 -2.34 -18.19
C ARG A 84 13.26 -1.27 -18.81
N THR A 85 13.34 -1.19 -20.12
CA THR A 85 14.18 -0.21 -20.82
C THR A 85 13.49 1.13 -21.04
N LYS A 86 12.16 1.17 -21.04
CA LYS A 86 11.36 2.41 -21.31
C LYS A 86 11.22 3.33 -20.09
N THR A 87 11.48 2.85 -18.87
CA THR A 87 11.43 3.66 -17.64
C THR A 87 12.78 4.30 -17.31
N LYS A 88 13.84 3.99 -18.05
CA LYS A 88 15.17 4.56 -17.84
C LYS A 88 15.14 6.05 -18.16
N GLY A 89 15.20 6.88 -17.09
CA GLY A 89 15.16 8.34 -17.21
C GLY A 89 13.82 8.98 -16.77
N HIS A 90 12.76 8.21 -16.53
CA HIS A 90 11.50 8.75 -16.01
C HIS A 90 11.56 8.88 -14.47
N THR A 91 10.89 9.90 -13.94
CA THR A 91 10.72 10.11 -12.50
C THR A 91 9.37 9.59 -12.02
N VAL A 92 9.21 9.47 -10.69
CA VAL A 92 7.91 9.17 -10.07
C VAL A 92 6.87 10.22 -10.45
N GLN A 93 7.25 11.51 -10.50
CA GLN A 93 6.35 12.57 -10.96
C GLN A 93 5.87 12.34 -12.39
N TRP A 94 6.78 11.98 -13.30
CA TRP A 94 6.39 11.64 -14.68
C TRP A 94 5.36 10.50 -14.71
N ALA A 95 5.57 9.45 -13.91
CA ALA A 95 4.62 8.33 -13.82
C ALA A 95 3.25 8.78 -13.30
N ALA A 96 3.22 9.62 -12.25
CA ALA A 96 1.98 10.17 -11.72
C ALA A 96 1.20 11.00 -12.74
N GLU A 97 1.90 11.74 -13.62
CA GLU A 97 1.30 12.64 -14.60
C GLU A 97 0.94 11.96 -15.94
N ARG A 98 1.68 10.91 -16.31
CA ARG A 98 1.64 10.35 -17.67
C ARG A 98 1.24 8.88 -17.75
N ALA A 99 1.25 8.15 -16.64
CA ALA A 99 0.91 6.73 -16.62
C ALA A 99 -0.42 6.48 -15.91
N CYS A 100 -0.95 5.26 -16.09
CA CYS A 100 -2.10 4.70 -15.36
C CYS A 100 -1.80 3.28 -14.85
N SER A 101 -0.53 2.96 -14.65
CA SER A 101 -0.10 1.69 -14.05
C SER A 101 1.06 1.93 -13.09
N THR A 102 0.99 1.34 -11.91
CA THR A 102 2.07 1.36 -10.92
C THR A 102 3.31 0.59 -11.38
N ALA A 103 3.20 -0.24 -12.41
CA ALA A 103 4.33 -0.96 -13.01
C ALA A 103 5.48 -0.04 -13.46
N HIS A 104 5.17 1.23 -13.78
CA HIS A 104 6.18 2.21 -14.17
C HIS A 104 7.20 2.54 -13.07
N ILE A 105 6.86 2.25 -11.81
CA ILE A 105 7.74 2.50 -10.66
C ILE A 105 8.16 1.22 -9.92
N ASP A 106 8.03 0.06 -10.56
CA ASP A 106 8.38 -1.24 -9.97
C ASP A 106 9.81 -1.30 -9.45
N GLY A 107 10.75 -0.72 -10.20
CA GLY A 107 12.16 -0.73 -9.81
C GLY A 107 12.39 0.00 -8.47
N LEU A 108 11.80 1.20 -8.31
CA LEU A 108 11.87 1.95 -7.06
C LEU A 108 11.11 1.23 -5.95
N SER A 109 9.92 0.71 -6.23
CA SER A 109 9.11 -0.01 -5.24
C SER A 109 9.82 -1.23 -4.69
N ARG A 110 10.50 -2.03 -5.52
CA ARG A 110 11.33 -3.16 -5.06
C ARG A 110 12.44 -2.72 -4.12
N GLN A 111 13.13 -1.62 -4.43
CA GLN A 111 14.18 -1.09 -3.57
C GLN A 111 13.62 -0.60 -2.22
N ILE A 112 12.44 0.03 -2.21
CA ILE A 112 11.77 0.44 -0.97
C ILE A 112 11.41 -0.77 -0.12
N ILE A 113 10.83 -1.83 -0.72
CA ILE A 113 10.50 -3.07 -0.01
C ILE A 113 11.76 -3.74 0.57
N GLU A 114 12.82 -3.85 -0.23
CA GLU A 114 14.09 -4.40 0.23
C GLU A 114 14.69 -3.60 1.39
N GLU A 115 14.62 -2.27 1.32
CA GLU A 115 15.12 -1.41 2.39
C GLU A 115 14.25 -1.48 3.64
N ALA A 116 12.92 -1.55 3.51
CA ALA A 116 12.01 -1.76 4.62
C ALA A 116 12.32 -3.08 5.36
N ARG A 117 12.57 -4.16 4.62
CA ARG A 117 12.98 -5.46 5.18
C ARG A 117 14.39 -5.47 5.78
N ARG A 118 15.25 -4.53 5.42
CA ARG A 118 16.54 -4.31 6.11
C ARG A 118 16.37 -3.54 7.42
N LEU A 119 15.37 -2.65 7.49
CA LEU A 119 15.03 -1.92 8.70
C LEU A 119 14.31 -2.80 9.71
N ASP A 120 13.43 -3.68 9.22
CA ASP A 120 12.73 -4.69 10.00
C ASP A 120 12.66 -6.01 9.21
N ALA A 121 13.45 -6.99 9.63
CA ALA A 121 13.53 -8.28 8.95
C ALA A 121 12.24 -9.11 9.04
N ASN A 122 11.36 -8.79 10.00
CA ASN A 122 10.09 -9.47 10.20
C ASN A 122 8.94 -8.81 9.44
N ALA A 123 9.15 -7.59 8.91
CA ALA A 123 8.15 -6.92 8.11
C ALA A 123 7.96 -7.63 6.76
N PHE A 124 6.72 -7.69 6.32
CA PHE A 124 6.33 -8.10 4.98
C PHE A 124 6.74 -9.54 4.60
N ALA A 125 6.01 -10.49 5.17
CA ALA A 125 6.14 -11.89 4.83
C ALA A 125 5.64 -12.17 3.40
N SER A 126 6.43 -12.89 2.62
CA SER A 126 6.09 -13.28 1.25
C SER A 126 4.90 -14.25 1.23
N VAL A 127 3.93 -14.01 0.35
CA VAL A 127 2.87 -14.95 0.04
C VAL A 127 3.42 -15.97 -0.97
N PRO A 128 3.55 -17.26 -0.60
CA PRO A 128 4.06 -18.27 -1.49
C PRO A 128 3.09 -18.56 -2.65
N PRO A 129 3.59 -18.98 -3.81
CA PRO A 129 2.74 -19.34 -4.94
C PRO A 129 1.70 -20.41 -4.56
N ARG A 130 0.48 -20.25 -5.05
CA ARG A 130 -0.63 -21.21 -4.94
C ARG A 130 -1.28 -21.37 -6.31
N ARG A 131 -1.80 -22.59 -6.58
CA ARG A 131 -2.49 -22.89 -7.85
C ARG A 131 -3.75 -22.05 -8.05
N ASN A 132 -4.39 -21.69 -6.94
CA ASN A 132 -5.61 -20.89 -6.88
C ASN A 132 -5.37 -19.43 -6.48
N LEU A 133 -4.16 -18.91 -6.73
CA LEU A 133 -3.80 -17.50 -6.52
C LEU A 133 -3.15 -16.94 -7.78
N SER A 134 -3.64 -15.83 -8.26
CA SER A 134 -3.07 -15.10 -9.40
C SER A 134 -2.93 -13.61 -9.10
N SER A 135 -1.94 -12.99 -9.71
CA SER A 135 -1.72 -11.54 -9.64
C SER A 135 -0.93 -11.05 -10.85
N ALA A 136 -1.01 -9.77 -11.15
CA ALA A 136 -0.11 -9.16 -12.13
C ALA A 136 1.32 -9.00 -11.56
N ASN A 137 2.32 -8.91 -12.46
CA ASN A 137 3.74 -8.87 -12.06
C ASN A 137 4.13 -7.63 -11.24
N HIS A 138 3.35 -6.56 -11.30
CA HIS A 138 3.56 -5.34 -10.51
C HIS A 138 2.85 -5.36 -9.16
N VAL A 139 2.18 -6.44 -8.80
CA VAL A 139 1.60 -6.65 -7.48
C VAL A 139 2.66 -7.32 -6.59
N PHE A 140 2.98 -6.67 -5.48
CA PHE A 140 3.92 -7.21 -4.51
C PHE A 140 3.17 -8.07 -3.50
N LEU A 141 3.22 -9.39 -3.68
CA LEU A 141 2.56 -10.37 -2.82
C LEU A 141 3.32 -10.56 -1.50
N TYR A 142 3.29 -9.52 -0.68
CA TYR A 142 3.78 -9.50 0.70
C TYR A 142 2.66 -9.01 1.61
N LEU A 143 2.60 -9.54 2.83
CA LEU A 143 1.66 -9.13 3.87
C LEU A 143 2.39 -9.16 5.22
N ASP A 144 1.80 -8.55 6.24
CA ASP A 144 2.11 -8.87 7.63
C ASP A 144 1.94 -10.38 7.87
N ALA A 145 2.81 -11.00 8.68
CA ALA A 145 2.88 -12.46 8.77
C ALA A 145 1.53 -13.10 9.15
N PRO A 146 0.80 -12.62 10.17
CA PRO A 146 -0.55 -13.12 10.46
C PRO A 146 -1.52 -12.95 9.29
N ALA A 147 -1.53 -11.81 8.61
CA ALA A 147 -2.41 -11.57 7.46
C ALA A 147 -2.13 -12.55 6.32
N ARG A 148 -0.84 -12.82 6.04
CA ARG A 148 -0.43 -13.84 5.07
C ARG A 148 -0.94 -15.22 5.46
N ASP A 149 -0.77 -15.63 6.72
CA ASP A 149 -1.14 -16.98 7.17
C ASP A 149 -2.66 -17.19 7.11
N HIS A 150 -3.43 -16.16 7.43
CA HIS A 150 -4.88 -16.17 7.30
C HIS A 150 -5.33 -16.19 5.84
N LEU A 151 -4.68 -15.42 4.94
CA LEU A 151 -4.92 -15.51 3.50
C LEU A 151 -4.68 -16.94 2.98
N LEU A 152 -3.59 -17.57 3.40
CA LEU A 152 -3.26 -18.95 2.98
C LEU A 152 -4.33 -19.94 3.43
N ARG A 153 -4.86 -19.81 4.65
CA ARG A 153 -5.97 -20.66 5.12
C ARG A 153 -7.24 -20.46 4.30
N ALA A 154 -7.59 -19.20 3.97
CA ALA A 154 -8.72 -18.92 3.08
C ALA A 154 -8.55 -19.58 1.71
N LEU A 155 -7.35 -19.53 1.13
CA LEU A 155 -7.04 -20.18 -0.16
C LEU A 155 -7.09 -21.71 -0.06
N ASP A 156 -6.49 -22.28 0.99
CA ASP A 156 -6.40 -23.75 1.17
C ASP A 156 -7.79 -24.36 1.44
N ALA A 157 -8.72 -23.61 2.05
CA ALA A 157 -10.12 -24.02 2.24
C ALA A 157 -10.95 -24.00 0.95
N HIS A 158 -10.47 -23.34 -0.11
CA HIS A 158 -11.20 -23.16 -1.37
C HIS A 158 -10.32 -23.46 -2.60
N PRO A 159 -9.82 -24.70 -2.77
CA PRO A 159 -8.91 -25.05 -3.86
C PRO A 159 -9.57 -25.02 -5.25
N ASP A 160 -10.90 -25.02 -5.30
CA ASP A 160 -11.75 -25.02 -6.49
C ASP A 160 -11.92 -23.61 -7.11
N ARG A 161 -11.54 -22.55 -6.41
CA ARG A 161 -11.69 -21.16 -6.85
C ARG A 161 -10.35 -20.47 -6.95
N THR A 162 -10.14 -19.68 -8.01
CA THR A 162 -8.93 -18.86 -8.15
C THR A 162 -9.19 -17.45 -7.63
N MET A 163 -8.34 -17.00 -6.70
CA MET A 163 -8.31 -15.61 -6.23
C MET A 163 -7.40 -14.80 -7.14
N LYS A 164 -7.92 -13.69 -7.70
CA LYS A 164 -7.12 -12.70 -8.42
C LYS A 164 -6.83 -11.53 -7.49
N VAL A 165 -5.57 -11.37 -7.08
CA VAL A 165 -5.13 -10.27 -6.24
C VAL A 165 -4.72 -9.09 -7.13
N HIS A 166 -5.38 -7.96 -6.94
CA HIS A 166 -5.09 -6.71 -7.66
C HIS A 166 -4.05 -5.86 -6.93
N SER A 167 -4.02 -5.93 -5.58
CA SER A 167 -3.04 -5.26 -4.73
C SER A 167 -2.88 -6.02 -3.40
N ALA A 168 -1.65 -6.11 -2.90
CA ALA A 168 -1.33 -6.54 -1.55
C ALA A 168 -0.42 -5.49 -0.90
N LEU A 169 0.88 -5.75 -0.68
CA LEU A 169 1.78 -4.70 -0.24
C LEU A 169 1.87 -3.59 -1.29
N ARG A 170 1.69 -2.37 -0.84
CA ARG A 170 1.86 -1.15 -1.63
C ARG A 170 2.96 -0.30 -1.00
N THR A 171 3.84 0.27 -1.80
CA THR A 171 4.85 1.19 -1.29
C THR A 171 4.35 2.62 -1.29
N VAL A 172 4.96 3.49 -0.48
CA VAL A 172 4.71 4.94 -0.49
C VAL A 172 4.74 5.54 -1.90
N ALA A 173 5.61 5.00 -2.79
CA ALA A 173 5.69 5.44 -4.17
C ALA A 173 4.44 5.05 -4.99
N GLN A 174 3.94 3.83 -4.84
CA GLN A 174 2.69 3.40 -5.48
C GLN A 174 1.49 4.16 -4.91
N GLN A 175 1.44 4.32 -3.58
CA GLN A 175 0.38 5.08 -2.93
C GLN A 175 0.37 6.54 -3.38
N TYR A 176 1.54 7.14 -3.59
CA TYR A 176 1.64 8.48 -4.17
C TYR A 176 0.99 8.55 -5.57
N LEU A 177 1.26 7.60 -6.46
CA LEU A 177 0.62 7.57 -7.77
C LEU A 177 -0.91 7.51 -7.65
N LEU A 178 -1.42 6.58 -6.83
CA LEU A 178 -2.86 6.40 -6.63
C LEU A 178 -3.51 7.67 -6.08
N SER A 179 -2.91 8.31 -5.06
CA SER A 179 -3.43 9.55 -4.48
C SER A 179 -3.45 10.70 -5.51
N ARG A 180 -2.43 10.79 -6.39
CA ARG A 180 -2.40 11.78 -7.47
C ARG A 180 -3.44 11.50 -8.56
N TRP A 181 -3.67 10.23 -8.88
CA TRP A 181 -4.70 9.86 -9.85
C TRP A 181 -6.10 10.10 -9.29
N ALA A 182 -6.36 9.76 -8.03
CA ALA A 182 -7.62 10.05 -7.36
C ALA A 182 -7.92 11.56 -7.35
N ALA A 183 -6.98 12.38 -6.88
CA ALA A 183 -7.12 13.84 -6.85
C ALA A 183 -7.36 14.44 -8.24
N GLY A 184 -6.77 13.86 -9.28
CA GLY A 184 -6.95 14.27 -10.69
C GLY A 184 -8.12 13.58 -11.39
N LYS A 185 -8.89 12.72 -10.73
CA LYS A 185 -9.94 11.87 -11.32
C LYS A 185 -9.45 11.12 -12.57
N ARG A 186 -8.26 10.52 -12.46
CA ARG A 186 -7.55 9.84 -13.55
C ARG A 186 -7.45 8.34 -13.32
N CYS A 187 -7.21 7.61 -14.41
CA CYS A 187 -6.87 6.18 -14.37
C CYS A 187 -7.93 5.29 -13.70
N GLY A 188 -9.18 5.75 -13.64
CA GLY A 188 -10.26 5.05 -12.98
C GLY A 188 -10.17 5.02 -11.44
N ILE A 189 -9.15 5.65 -10.84
CA ILE A 189 -9.00 5.73 -9.39
C ILE A 189 -9.89 6.84 -8.86
N GLN A 190 -10.87 6.47 -8.05
CA GLN A 190 -11.84 7.41 -7.48
C GLN A 190 -11.46 7.81 -6.06
N LEU A 191 -10.82 6.91 -5.32
CA LEU A 191 -10.45 7.08 -3.92
C LEU A 191 -9.05 6.52 -3.69
N ALA A 192 -8.24 7.23 -2.92
CA ALA A 192 -6.97 6.74 -2.42
C ALA A 192 -6.54 7.55 -1.17
N THR A 193 -6.14 6.86 -0.13
CA THR A 193 -5.57 7.43 1.09
C THR A 193 -4.27 8.19 0.79
N ARG A 194 -3.88 9.11 1.67
CA ARG A 194 -2.57 9.75 1.58
C ARG A 194 -1.43 8.72 1.68
N PRO A 195 -0.31 8.99 1.00
CA PRO A 195 0.90 8.17 1.19
C PRO A 195 1.32 8.17 2.68
N GLY A 196 1.69 7.01 3.18
CA GLY A 196 2.06 6.78 4.58
C GLY A 196 0.87 6.46 5.51
N GLU A 197 -0.37 6.42 4.99
CA GLU A 197 -1.59 6.21 5.79
C GLU A 197 -2.41 4.99 5.34
N SER A 198 -1.99 4.26 4.32
CA SER A 198 -2.73 3.13 3.76
C SER A 198 -2.39 1.81 4.46
N ASN A 199 -3.39 1.00 4.79
CA ASN A 199 -3.18 -0.34 5.34
C ASN A 199 -2.41 -1.27 4.36
N HIS A 200 -2.45 -1.00 3.06
CA HIS A 200 -1.59 -1.67 2.10
C HIS A 200 -0.10 -1.40 2.34
N GLU A 201 0.27 -0.21 2.83
CA GLU A 201 1.66 0.16 3.11
C GLU A 201 2.20 -0.58 4.35
N SER A 202 1.31 -1.03 5.23
CA SER A 202 1.63 -1.88 6.38
C SER A 202 1.49 -3.39 6.10
N GLY A 203 1.13 -3.78 4.88
CA GLY A 203 0.89 -5.19 4.54
C GLY A 203 -0.38 -5.77 5.17
N LEU A 204 -1.34 -4.92 5.52
CA LEU A 204 -2.57 -5.28 6.22
C LEU A 204 -3.82 -5.18 5.34
N ALA A 205 -3.66 -5.04 4.04
CA ALA A 205 -4.80 -4.95 3.13
C ALA A 205 -4.60 -5.76 1.85
N LEU A 206 -5.72 -6.17 1.25
CA LEU A 206 -5.81 -6.85 -0.03
C LEU A 206 -6.91 -6.23 -0.89
N ASP A 207 -6.61 -6.01 -2.17
CA ASP A 207 -7.62 -5.79 -3.20
C ASP A 207 -7.82 -7.07 -4.01
N VAL A 208 -9.05 -7.60 -4.04
CA VAL A 208 -9.37 -8.91 -4.61
C VAL A 208 -10.42 -8.76 -5.71
N GLY A 209 -10.10 -9.24 -6.90
CA GLY A 209 -11.06 -9.38 -8.00
C GLY A 209 -12.10 -10.46 -7.67
N GLY A 210 -13.36 -10.22 -8.06
CA GLY A 210 -14.44 -11.14 -7.70
C GLY A 210 -14.64 -11.22 -6.19
N SER A 211 -14.48 -10.14 -5.48
CA SER A 211 -14.50 -10.04 -4.01
C SER A 211 -15.71 -10.70 -3.36
N THR A 212 -16.90 -10.64 -4.00
CA THR A 212 -18.12 -11.29 -3.52
C THR A 212 -17.94 -12.79 -3.33
N ALA A 213 -17.23 -13.46 -4.23
CA ALA A 213 -16.97 -14.90 -4.15
C ALA A 213 -16.01 -15.27 -3.01
N TRP A 214 -15.14 -14.35 -2.61
CA TRP A 214 -14.12 -14.57 -1.58
C TRP A 214 -14.49 -13.95 -0.23
N ARG A 215 -15.52 -13.11 -0.19
CA ARG A 215 -15.90 -12.33 0.98
C ARG A 215 -16.04 -13.19 2.24
N SER A 216 -16.91 -14.21 2.22
CA SER A 216 -17.16 -15.06 3.39
C SER A 216 -15.90 -15.77 3.87
N ALA A 217 -15.08 -16.27 2.93
CA ALA A 217 -13.85 -16.96 3.25
C ALA A 217 -12.80 -16.01 3.88
N LEU A 218 -12.67 -14.79 3.36
CA LEU A 218 -11.76 -13.80 3.90
C LEU A 218 -12.25 -13.24 5.25
N GLU A 219 -13.56 -12.96 5.39
CA GLU A 219 -14.13 -12.48 6.65
C GLU A 219 -14.00 -13.52 7.77
N SER A 220 -14.14 -14.82 7.49
CA SER A 220 -13.91 -15.89 8.47
C SER A 220 -12.45 -15.99 8.93
N GLU A 221 -11.53 -15.48 8.14
CA GLU A 221 -10.10 -15.43 8.41
C GLU A 221 -9.63 -14.05 8.91
N GLY A 222 -10.54 -13.19 9.35
CA GLY A 222 -10.21 -11.92 9.99
C GLY A 222 -9.92 -10.76 9.05
N PHE A 223 -10.26 -10.90 7.77
CA PHE A 223 -10.28 -9.77 6.85
C PHE A 223 -11.64 -9.07 6.91
N HIS A 224 -11.64 -7.75 6.89
CA HIS A 224 -12.84 -6.92 6.90
C HIS A 224 -13.06 -6.28 5.53
N TRP A 225 -14.20 -6.57 4.90
CA TRP A 225 -14.57 -5.99 3.62
C TRP A 225 -15.09 -4.57 3.74
N LEU A 226 -14.59 -3.61 2.95
CA LEU A 226 -15.05 -2.21 2.97
C LEU A 226 -16.43 -1.98 2.31
N GLY A 227 -17.05 -3.00 1.79
CA GLY A 227 -18.41 -2.93 1.27
C GLY A 227 -18.51 -2.16 -0.05
N SER A 228 -19.55 -1.31 -0.14
CA SER A 228 -19.81 -0.52 -1.35
C SER A 228 -18.87 0.66 -1.52
N ILE A 229 -18.12 1.05 -0.49
CA ILE A 229 -17.15 2.15 -0.52
C ILE A 229 -15.98 1.75 -1.41
N ASP A 230 -15.41 0.58 -1.15
CA ASP A 230 -14.41 -0.04 -2.00
C ASP A 230 -14.68 -1.55 -2.08
N ARG A 231 -15.26 -1.96 -3.20
CA ARG A 231 -15.76 -3.33 -3.38
C ARG A 231 -14.68 -4.40 -3.42
N VAL A 232 -13.46 -4.03 -3.80
CA VAL A 232 -12.35 -4.98 -3.92
C VAL A 232 -11.53 -5.09 -2.65
N HIS A 233 -11.65 -4.10 -1.76
CA HIS A 233 -10.75 -3.90 -0.62
C HIS A 233 -11.16 -4.69 0.62
N PHE A 234 -10.16 -5.32 1.24
CA PHE A 234 -10.23 -6.03 2.52
C PHE A 234 -9.08 -5.61 3.41
N ASP A 235 -9.39 -5.13 4.62
CA ASP A 235 -8.41 -4.88 5.68
C ASP A 235 -8.28 -6.08 6.59
N PHE A 236 -7.07 -6.50 6.92
CA PHE A 236 -6.82 -7.51 7.94
C PHE A 236 -6.85 -6.90 9.34
N VAL A 237 -7.75 -7.42 10.18
CA VAL A 237 -7.97 -6.98 11.57
C VAL A 237 -7.82 -8.14 12.57
N GLY A 238 -7.26 -9.25 12.12
CA GLY A 238 -7.07 -10.45 12.93
C GLY A 238 -6.06 -10.28 14.05
N ALA A 239 -6.03 -11.25 14.96
CA ALA A 239 -5.10 -11.25 16.09
C ALA A 239 -3.63 -11.37 15.64
N GLY A 240 -2.71 -10.83 16.41
CA GLY A 240 -1.27 -10.88 16.16
C GLY A 240 -0.76 -9.87 15.15
N THR A 241 -1.64 -9.00 14.64
CA THR A 241 -1.30 -7.96 13.67
C THR A 241 -0.18 -7.05 14.18
N THR A 242 0.81 -6.81 13.33
CA THR A 242 1.85 -5.81 13.56
C THR A 242 1.66 -4.65 12.58
N HIS A 243 1.47 -3.45 13.11
CA HIS A 243 1.41 -2.26 12.29
C HIS A 243 2.82 -1.77 11.96
N HIS A 244 3.16 -1.78 10.68
CA HIS A 244 4.43 -1.26 10.17
C HIS A 244 4.29 0.18 9.67
N ASP A 245 3.57 1.02 10.43
CA ASP A 245 3.23 2.40 10.05
C ASP A 245 4.49 3.20 9.72
N GLY A 246 4.52 3.75 8.50
CA GLY A 246 5.62 4.59 8.03
C GLY A 246 6.94 3.86 7.78
N LEU A 247 6.98 2.53 7.87
CA LEU A 247 8.21 1.76 7.62
C LEU A 247 8.70 1.93 6.18
N ASP A 248 7.80 1.86 5.22
CA ASP A 248 8.12 2.04 3.80
C ASP A 248 8.49 3.50 3.48
N VAL A 249 7.86 4.47 4.14
CA VAL A 249 8.24 5.89 4.07
C VAL A 249 9.66 6.08 4.59
N ARG A 250 9.99 5.51 5.76
CA ARG A 250 11.34 5.56 6.32
C ARG A 250 12.35 4.85 5.42
N ALA A 251 11.97 3.73 4.86
CA ALA A 251 12.80 3.01 3.89
C ALA A 251 13.10 3.87 2.65
N PHE A 252 12.10 4.57 2.13
CA PHE A 252 12.31 5.53 1.04
C PHE A 252 13.24 6.67 1.44
N GLN A 253 13.02 7.32 2.60
CA GLN A 253 13.85 8.41 3.10
C GLN A 253 15.32 7.98 3.21
N ARG A 254 15.57 6.79 3.79
CA ARG A 254 16.91 6.20 3.90
C ARG A 254 17.51 5.87 2.54
N LEU A 255 16.72 5.31 1.63
CA LEU A 255 17.15 5.01 0.26
C LEU A 255 17.52 6.30 -0.49
N TRP A 256 16.72 7.37 -0.35
CA TRP A 256 17.03 8.68 -0.88
C TRP A 256 18.35 9.23 -0.34
N ASN A 257 18.51 9.28 0.98
CA ASN A 257 19.68 9.84 1.65
C ASN A 257 20.98 9.15 1.22
N ARG A 258 20.95 7.82 1.08
CA ARG A 258 22.09 7.03 0.62
C ARG A 258 22.52 7.41 -0.80
N ASN A 259 21.59 7.77 -1.64
CA ASN A 259 21.84 8.12 -3.04
C ASN A 259 22.04 9.63 -3.26
N ASN A 260 21.63 10.46 -2.30
CA ASN A 260 21.70 11.92 -2.38
C ASN A 260 22.17 12.53 -1.05
N PRO A 261 23.42 12.27 -0.62
CA PRO A 261 23.90 12.68 0.71
C PRO A 261 23.91 14.22 0.89
N ASP A 262 24.04 14.98 -0.19
CA ASP A 262 24.06 16.46 -0.16
C ASP A 262 22.62 17.04 -0.10
N ASP A 263 21.59 16.22 -0.23
CA ASP A 263 20.16 16.59 -0.14
C ASP A 263 19.40 15.62 0.78
N ALA A 264 20.05 15.25 1.89
CA ALA A 264 19.46 14.33 2.86
C ALA A 264 18.28 14.97 3.60
N ILE A 265 17.33 14.11 4.01
CA ILE A 265 16.16 14.46 4.83
C ILE A 265 16.10 13.59 6.09
N ALA A 266 15.31 13.99 7.08
CA ALA A 266 15.10 13.19 8.27
C ALA A 266 14.40 11.86 7.95
N GLU A 267 14.89 10.76 8.56
CA GLU A 267 14.34 9.41 8.39
C GLU A 267 13.25 9.11 9.42
N THR A 268 12.17 9.91 9.38
CA THR A 268 11.11 9.92 10.40
C THR A 268 10.06 8.84 10.21
N GLY A 269 9.91 8.30 9.00
CA GLY A 269 8.75 7.48 8.62
C GLY A 269 7.46 8.28 8.38
N HIS A 270 7.48 9.60 8.52
CA HIS A 270 6.33 10.45 8.20
C HIS A 270 6.40 10.96 6.77
N TYR A 271 5.29 10.83 6.04
CA TYR A 271 5.17 11.41 4.71
C TYR A 271 4.84 12.89 4.80
N ASP A 272 5.85 13.73 4.61
CA ASP A 272 5.78 15.18 4.63
C ASP A 272 6.15 15.80 3.28
N GLY A 273 6.11 17.15 3.20
CA GLY A 273 6.46 17.87 1.99
C GLY A 273 7.92 17.67 1.55
N ALA A 274 8.84 17.45 2.50
CA ALA A 274 10.24 17.16 2.19
C ALA A 274 10.35 15.77 1.53
N THR A 275 9.68 14.79 2.08
CA THR A 275 9.60 13.42 1.53
C THR A 275 8.95 13.42 0.14
N GLU A 276 7.81 14.12 -0.02
CA GLU A 276 7.11 14.20 -1.31
C GLU A 276 7.99 14.79 -2.41
N GLN A 277 8.70 15.89 -2.13
CA GLN A 277 9.58 16.51 -3.12
C GLN A 277 10.68 15.57 -3.59
N ARG A 278 11.24 14.75 -2.69
CA ARG A 278 12.29 13.77 -3.02
C ARG A 278 11.71 12.61 -3.80
N LEU A 279 10.52 12.14 -3.39
CA LEU A 279 9.82 11.06 -4.09
C LEU A 279 9.50 11.44 -5.54
N LYS A 280 8.97 12.63 -5.79
CA LYS A 280 8.68 13.16 -7.13
C LYS A 280 9.90 13.11 -8.06
N ARG A 281 11.08 13.44 -7.55
CA ARG A 281 12.34 13.49 -8.31
C ARG A 281 13.04 12.15 -8.44
N SER A 282 12.62 11.16 -7.65
CA SER A 282 13.22 9.83 -7.66
C SER A 282 13.07 9.15 -9.02
N PRO A 283 14.08 8.40 -9.47
CA PRO A 283 13.98 7.65 -10.71
C PRO A 283 12.95 6.54 -10.56
N ALA A 284 11.99 6.47 -11.48
CA ALA A 284 10.91 5.49 -11.49
C ALA A 284 11.44 4.04 -11.55
N GLY A 285 12.53 3.81 -12.27
CA GLY A 285 13.22 2.51 -12.34
C GLY A 285 14.06 2.16 -11.11
N GLY A 286 14.09 3.01 -10.09
CA GLY A 286 14.95 2.88 -8.91
C GLY A 286 16.33 3.54 -9.08
N PHE A 287 17.02 3.70 -7.96
CA PHE A 287 18.38 4.25 -7.92
C PHE A 287 19.37 3.25 -8.48
N PRO A 288 20.53 3.71 -9.02
CA PRO A 288 21.56 2.81 -9.55
C PRO A 288 22.05 1.83 -8.46
N ILE A 289 22.05 0.53 -8.77
CA ILE A 289 22.63 -0.50 -7.91
C ILE A 289 24.13 -0.46 -8.10
N GLY A 290 24.90 -0.25 -7.02
CA GLY A 290 26.36 -0.40 -7.06
C GLY A 290 27.17 0.87 -7.25
N ALA A 291 26.60 2.06 -7.25
CA ALA A 291 27.36 3.28 -7.00
C ALA A 291 27.76 3.35 -5.51
N ARG A 292 28.63 2.44 -5.03
CA ARG A 292 29.53 2.82 -3.94
C ARG A 292 30.31 3.99 -4.51
N ARG A 293 29.97 5.22 -4.08
CA ARG A 293 30.93 6.31 -4.23
C ARG A 293 32.21 5.81 -3.57
N ALA A 294 33.27 5.67 -4.38
CA ALA A 294 34.61 5.57 -3.85
C ALA A 294 34.72 6.71 -2.85
N GLY A 295 34.75 6.34 -1.58
CA GLY A 295 34.79 7.31 -0.50
C GLY A 295 36.04 8.14 -0.65
N LYS A 296 36.00 9.38 -0.21
CA LYS A 296 37.12 10.31 -0.11
C LYS A 296 38.34 9.72 0.63
N GLU A 297 38.19 8.53 1.22
CA GLU A 297 39.22 7.77 1.94
C GLU A 297 40.24 7.08 1.02
N ASP A 298 39.89 6.70 -0.22
CA ASP A 298 40.86 6.10 -1.15
C ASP A 298 41.82 7.13 -1.78
N ARG A 299 41.55 8.43 -1.63
CA ARG A 299 42.45 9.49 -2.10
C ARG A 299 43.59 9.81 -1.13
N LEU A 300 43.47 9.40 0.14
CA LEU A 300 44.53 9.59 1.13
C LEU A 300 45.52 8.43 1.15
N ALA A 301 45.17 7.25 0.64
CA ALA A 301 46.07 6.08 0.56
C ALA A 301 46.97 6.09 -0.64
N SER A 302 46.70 6.87 -1.71
CA SER A 302 47.51 6.92 -2.92
C SER A 302 48.48 8.10 -3.01
N GLY A 303 48.53 8.95 -1.96
CA GLY A 303 49.37 10.17 -1.94
C GLY A 303 50.71 10.06 -1.24
N GLY A 304 51.18 8.89 -0.87
CA GLY A 304 52.39 8.71 -0.07
C GLY A 304 53.46 7.82 -0.65
N ASN A 305 53.97 8.10 -1.84
CA ASN A 305 55.27 7.55 -2.27
C ASN A 305 55.98 8.49 -3.27
N ALA A 306 56.52 9.56 -2.72
CA ALA A 306 57.44 10.42 -3.45
C ALA A 306 58.87 10.14 -2.96
N HIS A 307 59.63 9.48 -3.81
CA HIS A 307 61.07 9.57 -4.00
C HIS A 307 62.00 9.94 -2.84
N VAL A 308 62.65 8.95 -2.27
CA VAL A 308 64.03 9.13 -1.76
C VAL A 308 65.02 8.57 -2.80
N ARG A 309 65.58 9.45 -3.62
CA ARG A 309 66.84 9.14 -4.33
C ARG A 309 67.97 9.37 -3.37
N ARG A 310 68.75 8.31 -3.08
CA ARG A 310 70.09 8.40 -2.48
C ARG A 310 71.11 8.67 -3.57
N ARG A 311 71.94 9.64 -3.33
CA ARG A 311 73.29 9.75 -3.88
C ARG A 311 74.29 8.97 -2.99
#